data_409c94d4afe9ba2f90a58bd25b0e90c8
#
_entry.id   409c94d4afe9ba2f90a58bd25b0e90c8
#
_cell.length_a   1.000
_cell.length_b   1.000
_cell.length_c   1.000
_cell.angle_alpha   90.00
_cell.angle_beta   90.00
_cell.angle_gamma   90.00
#
_symmetry.space_group_name_H-M   'P 1'
#
loop_
_entity.id
_entity.type
_entity.pdbx_description
1 polymer ?
#
loop_
_entity_poly.entity_id
_entity_poly.type
_entity_poly.pdbx_seq_one_letter_code
_entity_poly.pdbx_strand_id
1 'polypeptide(L)'
;MLDYRNILRVASDPHKSMRTMELELRSSHHTIRKVLDAAEKAGISWPLPENVTNEMLIELLFPEEYQKTVLYAVPDYAYIHGELAKKGVNLTILWEEYSAKCQTEGSVPYMYSYFCEKYGRWANVTKATMRIQHKPGDTMEVDWAGAALDIHNSVTGEVSKAYLFVAVLPCSCFTYAEVCDDMKLENWISCHIHTYNYFGGVTRLLVPDNLKTGVTKNTRYETVLNRTYQELAEYYGTAIVPARVHHPQDKSHAEGGVNFASTWILAALRSRKFFSVEEAQDAVAEKLEELNDRDFKKRPGSRREAYLEEEKEFMQPLPSEPYESAIWSPDLKVGNDYLVSDGMNKYSVPYDLIGEKVNLRLT
;
A
#
# COMPACT_ATOMS: atom_id res chain seq x y z
N MET A 1 -7.33 -17.76 -28.93
CA MET A 1 -7.67 -19.16 -29.23
C MET A 1 -7.48 -19.34 -30.72
N LEU A 2 -6.90 -20.48 -31.16
CA LEU A 2 -6.68 -20.73 -32.58
C LEU A 2 -8.02 -20.98 -33.26
N ASP A 3 -8.28 -20.38 -34.43
CA ASP A 3 -9.54 -20.57 -35.17
C ASP A 3 -9.35 -21.65 -36.23
N TYR A 4 -9.60 -22.90 -35.84
CA TYR A 4 -9.45 -24.09 -36.68
C TYR A 4 -10.37 -24.08 -37.89
N ARG A 5 -11.61 -23.59 -37.72
CA ARG A 5 -12.58 -23.48 -38.78
C ARG A 5 -12.10 -22.52 -39.89
N ASN A 6 -11.52 -21.38 -39.47
CA ASN A 6 -10.97 -20.41 -40.41
C ASN A 6 -9.72 -20.95 -41.13
N ILE A 7 -8.87 -21.73 -40.44
CA ILE A 7 -7.72 -22.37 -41.07
C ILE A 7 -8.16 -23.33 -42.20
N LEU A 8 -9.13 -24.21 -41.94
CA LEU A 8 -9.63 -25.14 -42.93
C LEU A 8 -10.33 -24.43 -44.10
N ARG A 9 -11.07 -23.34 -43.83
CA ARG A 9 -11.69 -22.51 -44.87
C ARG A 9 -10.66 -21.86 -45.77
N VAL A 10 -9.62 -21.27 -45.22
CA VAL A 10 -8.57 -20.57 -46.00
C VAL A 10 -7.72 -21.56 -46.80
N ALA A 11 -7.49 -22.75 -46.24
CA ALA A 11 -6.71 -23.81 -46.89
C ALA A 11 -7.48 -24.55 -47.99
N SER A 12 -8.83 -24.44 -48.06
CA SER A 12 -9.63 -25.03 -49.13
C SER A 12 -9.47 -24.34 -50.46
N ASP A 13 -8.87 -23.13 -50.51
CA ASP A 13 -8.60 -22.40 -51.74
C ASP A 13 -7.31 -22.90 -52.38
N PRO A 14 -7.39 -23.60 -53.53
CA PRO A 14 -6.21 -24.22 -54.19
C PRO A 14 -5.19 -23.19 -54.72
N HIS A 15 -5.57 -21.94 -54.81
CA HIS A 15 -4.70 -20.85 -55.31
C HIS A 15 -3.86 -20.18 -54.20
N LYS A 16 -4.09 -20.51 -52.93
CA LYS A 16 -3.38 -19.91 -51.81
C LYS A 16 -2.10 -20.68 -51.45
N SER A 17 -0.98 -20.00 -51.49
CA SER A 17 0.25 -20.54 -51.02
C SER A 17 0.31 -20.53 -49.48
N MET A 18 1.14 -21.42 -48.90
CA MET A 18 1.33 -21.49 -47.44
C MET A 18 1.72 -20.11 -46.84
N ARG A 19 2.58 -19.37 -47.54
CA ARG A 19 3.02 -18.03 -47.13
C ARG A 19 1.85 -17.01 -47.11
N THR A 20 0.92 -17.13 -48.05
CA THR A 20 -0.29 -16.30 -48.07
C THR A 20 -1.23 -16.66 -46.92
N MET A 21 -1.33 -17.94 -46.57
CA MET A 21 -2.12 -18.42 -45.41
C MET A 21 -1.53 -17.94 -44.09
N GLU A 22 -0.20 -17.95 -43.92
CA GLU A 22 0.46 -17.42 -42.73
C GLU A 22 0.13 -15.93 -42.48
N LEU A 23 0.15 -15.13 -43.53
CA LEU A 23 -0.18 -13.70 -43.44
C LEU A 23 -1.65 -13.46 -43.13
N GLU A 24 -2.55 -14.18 -43.79
CA GLU A 24 -4.00 -14.04 -43.61
C GLU A 24 -4.47 -14.50 -42.24
N LEU A 25 -3.95 -15.65 -41.79
CA LEU A 25 -4.32 -16.30 -40.52
C LEU A 25 -3.51 -15.80 -39.32
N ARG A 26 -2.47 -15.01 -39.53
CA ARG A 26 -1.49 -14.58 -38.50
C ARG A 26 -0.99 -15.75 -37.65
N SER A 27 -0.74 -16.89 -38.28
CA SER A 27 -0.35 -18.12 -37.63
C SER A 27 0.91 -18.69 -38.31
N SER A 28 1.77 -19.38 -37.53
CA SER A 28 3.00 -19.93 -38.07
C SER A 28 2.74 -21.08 -39.06
N HIS A 29 3.64 -21.26 -40.02
CA HIS A 29 3.66 -22.40 -40.96
C HIS A 29 3.45 -23.75 -40.26
N HIS A 30 4.19 -23.96 -39.17
CA HIS A 30 4.11 -25.19 -38.38
C HIS A 30 2.70 -25.40 -37.78
N THR A 31 2.07 -24.36 -37.28
CA THR A 31 0.73 -24.44 -36.71
C THR A 31 -0.32 -24.76 -37.77
N ILE A 32 -0.27 -24.08 -38.92
CA ILE A 32 -1.19 -24.31 -40.01
C ILE A 32 -1.04 -25.74 -40.51
N ARG A 33 0.19 -26.21 -40.76
CA ARG A 33 0.49 -27.56 -41.23
C ARG A 33 0.01 -28.63 -40.25
N LYS A 34 0.26 -28.44 -38.95
CA LYS A 34 -0.21 -29.36 -37.90
C LYS A 34 -1.74 -29.53 -37.96
N VAL A 35 -2.48 -28.47 -38.20
CA VAL A 35 -3.95 -28.53 -38.31
C VAL A 35 -4.40 -29.22 -39.58
N LEU A 36 -3.77 -28.96 -40.71
CA LEU A 36 -4.09 -29.61 -41.99
C LEU A 36 -3.79 -31.10 -41.99
N ASP A 37 -2.63 -31.47 -41.46
CA ASP A 37 -2.26 -32.89 -41.32
C ASP A 37 -3.21 -33.65 -40.38
N ALA A 38 -3.68 -32.99 -39.31
CA ALA A 38 -4.68 -33.56 -38.41
C ALA A 38 -6.05 -33.70 -39.09
N ALA A 39 -6.46 -32.70 -39.88
CA ALA A 39 -7.69 -32.73 -40.62
C ALA A 39 -7.73 -33.82 -41.69
N GLU A 40 -6.61 -34.02 -42.42
CA GLU A 40 -6.43 -35.09 -43.37
C GLU A 40 -6.55 -36.47 -42.71
N LYS A 41 -5.88 -36.66 -41.55
CA LYS A 41 -5.97 -37.91 -40.76
C LYS A 41 -7.38 -38.20 -40.25
N ALA A 42 -8.10 -37.15 -39.85
CA ALA A 42 -9.46 -37.27 -39.35
C ALA A 42 -10.52 -37.34 -40.45
N GLY A 43 -10.14 -37.22 -41.75
CA GLY A 43 -11.04 -37.20 -42.87
C GLY A 43 -11.97 -35.95 -42.92
N ILE A 44 -11.56 -34.85 -42.33
CA ILE A 44 -12.30 -33.61 -42.25
C ILE A 44 -11.83 -32.65 -43.34
N SER A 45 -12.77 -32.21 -44.17
CA SER A 45 -12.50 -31.27 -45.26
C SER A 45 -13.56 -30.16 -45.32
N TRP A 46 -13.17 -29.03 -45.93
CA TRP A 46 -14.13 -27.95 -46.20
C TRP A 46 -15.00 -28.26 -47.42
N PRO A 47 -16.31 -27.92 -47.44
CA PRO A 47 -17.03 -27.12 -46.44
C PRO A 47 -17.48 -27.93 -45.21
N LEU A 48 -17.42 -27.26 -44.04
CA LEU A 48 -17.92 -27.84 -42.80
C LEU A 48 -19.38 -27.47 -42.57
N PRO A 49 -20.21 -28.35 -41.97
CA PRO A 49 -21.56 -28.04 -41.52
C PRO A 49 -21.57 -26.83 -40.57
N GLU A 50 -22.66 -26.05 -40.58
CA GLU A 50 -22.77 -24.83 -39.74
C GLU A 50 -22.75 -25.11 -38.25
N ASN A 51 -23.22 -26.26 -37.82
CA ASN A 51 -23.27 -26.71 -36.43
C ASN A 51 -21.92 -27.16 -35.87
N VAL A 52 -20.87 -27.28 -36.67
CA VAL A 52 -19.53 -27.68 -36.22
C VAL A 52 -18.81 -26.47 -35.62
N THR A 53 -18.71 -26.44 -34.31
CA THR A 53 -18.00 -25.36 -33.57
C THR A 53 -16.47 -25.56 -33.56
N ASN A 54 -15.74 -24.52 -33.21
CA ASN A 54 -14.29 -24.61 -33.10
C ASN A 54 -13.85 -25.58 -31.97
N GLU A 55 -14.66 -25.73 -30.93
CA GLU A 55 -14.47 -26.67 -29.83
C GLU A 55 -14.62 -28.12 -30.28
N MET A 56 -15.65 -28.41 -31.10
CA MET A 56 -15.85 -29.73 -31.71
C MET A 56 -14.68 -30.09 -32.65
N LEU A 57 -14.14 -29.11 -33.37
CA LEU A 57 -12.99 -29.33 -34.22
C LEU A 57 -11.73 -29.67 -33.41
N ILE A 58 -11.49 -29.06 -32.24
CA ILE A 58 -10.37 -29.41 -31.35
C ILE A 58 -10.48 -30.88 -30.93
N GLU A 59 -11.67 -31.31 -30.52
CA GLU A 59 -11.92 -32.67 -30.07
C GLU A 59 -11.65 -33.70 -31.19
N LEU A 60 -12.09 -33.38 -32.42
CA LEU A 60 -11.93 -34.25 -33.57
C LEU A 60 -10.52 -34.29 -34.13
N LEU A 61 -9.84 -33.13 -34.15
CA LEU A 61 -8.49 -33.03 -34.75
C LEU A 61 -7.36 -33.44 -33.77
N PHE A 62 -7.58 -33.17 -32.45
CA PHE A 62 -6.57 -33.39 -31.43
C PHE A 62 -7.17 -34.07 -30.18
N PRO A 63 -7.70 -35.29 -30.30
CA PRO A 63 -8.38 -35.98 -29.22
C PRO A 63 -7.48 -36.20 -27.99
N GLU A 64 -6.20 -36.44 -28.17
CA GLU A 64 -5.26 -36.65 -27.08
C GLU A 64 -4.97 -35.32 -26.30
N GLU A 65 -4.91 -34.19 -26.99
CA GLU A 65 -4.72 -32.89 -26.39
C GLU A 65 -6.00 -32.43 -25.67
N TYR A 66 -7.17 -32.74 -26.24
CA TYR A 66 -8.47 -32.46 -25.65
C TYR A 66 -8.70 -33.28 -24.38
N GLN A 67 -8.41 -34.57 -24.39
CA GLN A 67 -8.51 -35.43 -23.21
C GLN A 67 -7.57 -34.99 -22.10
N LYS A 68 -6.33 -34.55 -22.41
CA LYS A 68 -5.41 -33.98 -21.41
C LYS A 68 -5.96 -32.70 -20.76
N THR A 69 -6.70 -31.88 -21.50
CA THR A 69 -7.29 -30.63 -20.98
C THR A 69 -8.51 -30.91 -20.08
N VAL A 70 -9.26 -31.98 -20.32
CA VAL A 70 -10.47 -32.37 -19.56
C VAL A 70 -10.11 -33.10 -18.24
N LEU A 71 -8.93 -33.70 -18.15
CA LEU A 71 -8.49 -34.48 -16.99
C LEU A 71 -7.98 -33.62 -15.81
N TYR A 72 -7.72 -32.33 -16.02
CA TYR A 72 -7.27 -31.45 -14.93
C TYR A 72 -8.46 -30.90 -14.15
N ALA A 73 -8.53 -31.21 -12.86
CA ALA A 73 -9.53 -30.63 -11.97
C ALA A 73 -9.21 -29.15 -11.71
N VAL A 74 -10.19 -28.28 -11.91
CA VAL A 74 -10.03 -26.86 -11.60
C VAL A 74 -10.18 -26.67 -10.09
N PRO A 75 -9.20 -26.05 -9.40
CA PRO A 75 -9.29 -25.79 -7.97
C PRO A 75 -10.41 -24.79 -7.65
N ASP A 76 -11.06 -24.95 -6.49
CA ASP A 76 -11.97 -23.92 -5.96
C ASP A 76 -11.16 -22.76 -5.37
N TYR A 77 -10.95 -21.73 -6.19
CA TYR A 77 -10.16 -20.57 -5.78
C TYR A 77 -10.83 -19.74 -4.69
N ALA A 78 -12.16 -19.76 -4.58
CA ALA A 78 -12.89 -19.04 -3.54
C ALA A 78 -12.65 -19.69 -2.17
N TYR A 79 -12.72 -21.02 -2.11
CA TYR A 79 -12.36 -21.80 -0.94
C TYR A 79 -10.89 -21.56 -0.53
N ILE A 80 -9.95 -21.68 -1.47
CA ILE A 80 -8.52 -21.43 -1.25
C ILE A 80 -8.28 -20.05 -0.67
N HIS A 81 -8.97 -19.04 -1.20
CA HIS A 81 -8.83 -17.66 -0.72
C HIS A 81 -9.34 -17.48 0.73
N GLY A 82 -10.46 -18.13 1.06
CA GLY A 82 -11.01 -18.13 2.42
C GLY A 82 -10.09 -18.83 3.44
N GLU A 83 -9.49 -19.96 3.05
CA GLU A 83 -8.57 -20.72 3.91
C GLU A 83 -7.24 -19.99 4.17
N LEU A 84 -6.71 -19.27 3.18
CA LEU A 84 -5.49 -18.46 3.34
C LEU A 84 -5.61 -17.34 4.39
N ALA A 85 -6.83 -16.94 4.75
CA ALA A 85 -7.05 -15.97 5.82
C ALA A 85 -6.83 -16.58 7.23
N LYS A 86 -6.75 -17.90 7.35
CA LYS A 86 -6.53 -18.59 8.63
C LYS A 86 -5.03 -18.61 8.98
N LYS A 87 -4.75 -18.45 10.27
CA LYS A 87 -3.37 -18.43 10.77
C LYS A 87 -2.64 -19.77 10.49
N GLY A 88 -1.50 -19.71 9.83
CA GLY A 88 -0.64 -20.87 9.55
C GLY A 88 -0.97 -21.61 8.25
N VAL A 89 -2.04 -21.25 7.53
CA VAL A 89 -2.39 -21.83 6.22
C VAL A 89 -1.60 -21.13 5.12
N ASN A 90 -1.05 -21.90 4.20
CA ASN A 90 -0.31 -21.39 3.05
C ASN A 90 -0.69 -22.14 1.76
N LEU A 91 -0.27 -21.62 0.61
CA LEU A 91 -0.60 -22.21 -0.70
C LEU A 91 -0.08 -23.63 -0.88
N THR A 92 1.01 -24.01 -0.21
CA THR A 92 1.59 -25.35 -0.30
C THR A 92 0.64 -26.37 0.32
N ILE A 93 0.16 -26.11 1.55
CA ILE A 93 -0.79 -26.97 2.25
C ILE A 93 -2.08 -27.13 1.42
N LEU A 94 -2.62 -26.03 0.92
CA LEU A 94 -3.86 -26.06 0.12
C LEU A 94 -3.69 -26.76 -1.22
N TRP A 95 -2.50 -26.72 -1.82
CA TRP A 95 -2.19 -27.48 -3.02
C TRP A 95 -2.06 -28.98 -2.71
N GLU A 96 -1.49 -29.36 -1.58
CA GLU A 96 -1.42 -30.76 -1.12
C GLU A 96 -2.81 -31.32 -0.88
N GLU A 97 -3.71 -30.59 -0.20
CA GLU A 97 -5.11 -30.97 0.02
C GLU A 97 -5.87 -31.12 -1.32
N TYR A 98 -5.72 -30.16 -2.21
CA TYR A 98 -6.30 -30.22 -3.56
C TYR A 98 -5.79 -31.43 -4.35
N SER A 99 -4.49 -31.71 -4.28
CA SER A 99 -3.87 -32.84 -4.98
C SER A 99 -4.35 -34.19 -4.45
N ALA A 100 -4.49 -34.32 -3.12
CA ALA A 100 -5.06 -35.51 -2.47
C ALA A 100 -6.50 -35.73 -2.88
N LYS A 101 -7.31 -34.67 -2.93
CA LYS A 101 -8.70 -34.73 -3.40
C LYS A 101 -8.78 -35.20 -4.86
N CYS A 102 -7.97 -34.64 -5.75
CA CYS A 102 -7.91 -35.06 -7.15
C CYS A 102 -7.55 -36.54 -7.32
N GLN A 103 -6.61 -37.05 -6.50
CA GLN A 103 -6.24 -38.47 -6.51
C GLN A 103 -7.41 -39.37 -6.11
N THR A 104 -8.18 -38.92 -5.10
CA THR A 104 -9.37 -39.71 -4.64
C THR A 104 -10.48 -39.71 -5.69
N GLU A 105 -10.63 -38.62 -6.43
CA GLU A 105 -11.65 -38.45 -7.47
C GLU A 105 -11.20 -38.99 -8.85
N GLY A 106 -9.94 -39.51 -8.98
CA GLY A 106 -9.39 -40.01 -10.24
C GLY A 106 -9.08 -38.93 -11.28
N SER A 107 -8.96 -37.67 -10.84
CA SER A 107 -8.62 -36.52 -11.69
C SER A 107 -7.15 -36.13 -11.55
N VAL A 108 -6.60 -35.36 -12.52
CA VAL A 108 -5.19 -34.94 -12.53
C VAL A 108 -5.09 -33.54 -11.91
N PRO A 109 -4.30 -33.34 -10.83
CA PRO A 109 -4.11 -32.05 -10.23
C PRO A 109 -3.16 -31.16 -11.08
N TYR A 110 -3.34 -29.84 -10.97
CA TYR A 110 -2.35 -28.89 -11.48
C TYR A 110 -1.02 -29.03 -10.75
N MET A 111 0.09 -28.86 -11.47
CA MET A 111 1.41 -28.67 -10.86
C MET A 111 1.39 -27.44 -9.96
N TYR A 112 2.16 -27.46 -8.86
CA TYR A 112 2.18 -26.39 -7.86
C TYR A 112 2.39 -24.99 -8.44
N SER A 113 3.35 -24.83 -9.35
CA SER A 113 3.62 -23.55 -10.01
C SER A 113 2.41 -23.02 -10.79
N TYR A 114 1.75 -23.90 -11.54
CA TYR A 114 0.55 -23.53 -12.32
C TYR A 114 -0.68 -23.25 -11.43
N PHE A 115 -0.83 -24.02 -10.35
CA PHE A 115 -1.83 -23.77 -9.32
C PHE A 115 -1.67 -22.36 -8.71
N CYS A 116 -0.44 -22.01 -8.31
CA CYS A 116 -0.14 -20.68 -7.76
C CYS A 116 -0.37 -19.55 -8.79
N GLU A 117 0.03 -19.77 -10.06
CA GLU A 117 -0.19 -18.82 -11.14
C GLU A 117 -1.69 -18.56 -11.38
N LYS A 118 -2.47 -19.63 -11.48
CA LYS A 118 -3.93 -19.54 -11.68
C LYS A 118 -4.63 -18.89 -10.50
N TYR A 119 -4.26 -19.26 -9.27
CA TYR A 119 -4.78 -18.61 -8.08
C TYR A 119 -4.41 -17.12 -8.06
N GLY A 120 -3.17 -16.76 -8.37
CA GLY A 120 -2.75 -15.36 -8.45
C GLY A 120 -3.55 -14.55 -9.48
N ARG A 121 -3.82 -15.11 -10.66
CA ARG A 121 -4.68 -14.49 -11.67
C ARG A 121 -6.11 -14.30 -11.17
N TRP A 122 -6.69 -15.32 -10.55
CA TRP A 122 -8.05 -15.24 -9.99
C TRP A 122 -8.11 -14.22 -8.84
N ALA A 123 -7.16 -14.24 -7.91
CA ALA A 123 -7.09 -13.30 -6.80
C ALA A 123 -6.93 -11.85 -7.26
N ASN A 124 -6.16 -11.61 -8.34
CA ASN A 124 -6.01 -10.27 -8.91
C ASN A 124 -7.28 -9.75 -9.60
N VAL A 125 -8.09 -10.63 -10.18
CA VAL A 125 -9.40 -10.26 -10.74
C VAL A 125 -10.41 -9.99 -9.62
N THR A 126 -10.37 -10.77 -8.55
CA THR A 126 -11.27 -10.63 -7.38
C THR A 126 -10.86 -9.45 -6.48
N LYS A 127 -9.57 -9.08 -6.48
CA LYS A 127 -9.03 -7.87 -5.86
C LYS A 127 -9.19 -6.65 -6.79
N ALA A 128 -10.34 -6.48 -7.38
CA ALA A 128 -10.70 -5.21 -8.00
C ALA A 128 -10.82 -4.15 -6.89
N THR A 129 -9.67 -3.65 -6.42
CA THR A 129 -9.60 -2.51 -5.51
C THR A 129 -10.02 -1.29 -6.32
N MET A 130 -11.12 -0.69 -5.90
CA MET A 130 -11.54 0.61 -6.41
C MET A 130 -10.41 1.59 -6.15
N ARG A 131 -9.85 2.19 -7.19
CA ARG A 131 -8.78 3.17 -7.05
C ARG A 131 -9.37 4.40 -6.37
N ILE A 132 -9.01 4.60 -5.11
CA ILE A 132 -9.41 5.80 -4.38
C ILE A 132 -8.71 6.97 -5.05
N GLN A 133 -9.47 7.92 -5.58
CA GLN A 133 -8.93 9.18 -6.07
C GLN A 133 -8.80 10.09 -4.85
N HIS A 134 -7.58 10.38 -4.45
CA HIS A 134 -7.29 11.36 -3.42
C HIS A 134 -7.49 12.77 -3.98
N LYS A 135 -8.19 13.61 -3.22
CA LYS A 135 -8.35 15.02 -3.59
C LYS A 135 -7.07 15.77 -3.24
N PRO A 136 -6.61 16.66 -4.12
CA PRO A 136 -5.43 17.47 -3.84
C PRO A 136 -5.60 18.32 -2.56
N GLY A 137 -4.56 18.39 -1.73
CA GLY A 137 -4.53 19.19 -0.50
C GLY A 137 -5.51 18.76 0.60
N ASP A 138 -6.23 17.65 0.41
CA ASP A 138 -7.27 17.21 1.35
C ASP A 138 -6.72 16.42 2.53
N THR A 139 -5.79 15.52 2.29
CA THR A 139 -5.35 14.53 3.29
C THR A 139 -3.83 14.47 3.39
N MET A 140 -3.33 14.36 4.62
CA MET A 140 -1.95 13.99 4.93
C MET A 140 -1.97 12.71 5.78
N GLU A 141 -1.20 11.72 5.40
CA GLU A 141 -1.01 10.46 6.14
C GLU A 141 0.32 10.50 6.86
N VAL A 142 0.33 10.09 8.13
CA VAL A 142 1.51 10.12 8.98
C VAL A 142 1.68 8.84 9.78
N ASP A 143 2.92 8.39 9.92
CA ASP A 143 3.24 7.23 10.74
C ASP A 143 4.72 7.24 11.15
N TRP A 144 5.06 6.44 12.17
CA TRP A 144 6.42 6.03 12.47
C TRP A 144 6.79 4.81 11.63
N ALA A 145 7.97 4.81 11.02
CA ALA A 145 8.47 3.63 10.34
C ALA A 145 8.60 2.44 11.31
N GLY A 146 8.25 1.25 10.83
CA GLY A 146 8.31 0.04 11.66
C GLY A 146 9.73 -0.40 12.05
N ALA A 147 10.77 0.07 11.34
CA ALA A 147 12.16 -0.17 11.63
C ALA A 147 12.86 1.13 12.06
N ALA A 148 13.85 1.02 12.96
CA ALA A 148 14.64 2.13 13.47
C ALA A 148 16.06 2.10 12.89
N LEU A 149 16.74 3.25 12.90
CA LEU A 149 18.15 3.38 12.58
C LEU A 149 19.01 3.15 13.84
N ASP A 150 20.18 2.57 13.65
CA ASP A 150 21.15 2.34 14.73
C ASP A 150 22.13 3.51 14.82
N ILE A 151 22.19 4.13 15.99
CA ILE A 151 23.13 5.19 16.31
C ILE A 151 24.19 4.62 17.23
N HIS A 152 25.44 4.63 16.79
CA HIS A 152 26.58 4.06 17.49
C HIS A 152 27.31 5.13 18.30
N ASN A 153 27.48 4.92 19.59
CA ASN A 153 28.38 5.74 20.38
C ASN A 153 29.84 5.39 20.04
N SER A 154 30.59 6.35 19.52
CA SER A 154 31.98 6.14 19.09
C SER A 154 32.95 5.88 20.25
N VAL A 155 32.58 6.21 21.50
CA VAL A 155 33.42 6.07 22.69
C VAL A 155 33.07 4.80 23.46
N THR A 156 31.77 4.57 23.74
CA THR A 156 31.31 3.44 24.56
C THR A 156 30.99 2.18 23.73
N GLY A 157 30.77 2.32 22.43
CA GLY A 157 30.31 1.26 21.56
C GLY A 157 28.85 0.89 21.75
N GLU A 158 28.11 1.58 22.60
CA GLU A 158 26.68 1.38 22.79
C GLU A 158 25.89 1.76 21.53
N VAL A 159 24.78 1.05 21.30
CA VAL A 159 23.88 1.31 20.17
C VAL A 159 22.54 1.77 20.71
N SER A 160 22.14 2.97 20.36
CA SER A 160 20.79 3.49 20.57
C SER A 160 19.97 3.45 19.30
N LYS A 161 18.66 3.55 19.43
CA LYS A 161 17.73 3.56 18.28
C LYS A 161 17.28 4.97 17.99
N ALA A 162 17.22 5.31 16.71
CA ALA A 162 16.55 6.51 16.23
C ALA A 162 15.38 6.12 15.31
N TYR A 163 14.29 6.82 15.41
CA TYR A 163 13.01 6.47 14.80
C TYR A 163 12.73 7.42 13.64
N LEU A 164 12.21 6.89 12.54
CA LEU A 164 11.89 7.66 11.36
C LEU A 164 10.40 8.00 11.36
N PHE A 165 10.09 9.29 11.45
CA PHE A 165 8.76 9.83 11.16
C PHE A 165 8.59 10.00 9.66
N VAL A 166 7.41 9.69 9.13
CA VAL A 166 7.09 9.85 7.70
C VAL A 166 5.70 10.44 7.55
N ALA A 167 5.60 11.46 6.71
CA ALA A 167 4.35 12.08 6.28
C ALA A 167 4.25 12.06 4.75
N VAL A 168 3.09 11.71 4.23
CA VAL A 168 2.84 11.62 2.79
C VAL A 168 1.54 12.32 2.43
N LEU A 169 1.56 13.06 1.33
CA LEU A 169 0.38 13.57 0.66
C LEU A 169 -0.10 12.54 -0.37
N PRO A 170 -1.24 11.85 -0.18
CA PRO A 170 -1.60 10.69 -1.01
C PRO A 170 -1.87 11.01 -2.48
N CYS A 171 -2.21 12.26 -2.82
CA CYS A 171 -2.49 12.68 -4.19
C CYS A 171 -1.21 12.72 -5.04
N SER A 172 -0.22 13.51 -4.63
CA SER A 172 1.09 13.64 -5.29
C SER A 172 2.09 12.55 -4.90
N CYS A 173 1.86 11.86 -3.80
CA CYS A 173 2.83 11.03 -3.08
C CYS A 173 4.06 11.82 -2.59
N PHE A 174 3.97 13.16 -2.50
CA PHE A 174 5.04 13.99 -1.97
C PHE A 174 5.22 13.68 -0.49
N THR A 175 6.47 13.50 -0.09
CA THR A 175 6.84 12.87 1.18
C THR A 175 7.71 13.80 1.99
N TYR A 176 7.51 13.80 3.31
CA TYR A 176 8.42 14.33 4.32
C TYR A 176 8.89 13.20 5.24
N ALA A 177 10.13 13.26 5.71
CA ALA A 177 10.66 12.30 6.66
C ALA A 177 11.68 12.98 7.59
N GLU A 178 11.66 12.59 8.87
CA GLU A 178 12.52 13.14 9.91
C GLU A 178 12.93 12.06 10.92
N VAL A 179 14.16 12.15 11.45
CA VAL A 179 14.71 11.22 12.43
C VAL A 179 14.59 11.80 13.82
N CYS A 180 14.07 11.00 14.75
CA CYS A 180 13.92 11.36 16.16
C CYS A 180 14.59 10.34 17.07
N ASP A 181 15.03 10.77 18.23
CA ASP A 181 15.61 9.91 19.28
C ASP A 181 14.56 9.04 19.97
N ASP A 182 13.30 9.48 20.01
CA ASP A 182 12.19 8.71 20.55
C ASP A 182 10.86 9.01 19.81
N MET A 183 9.82 8.24 20.13
CA MET A 183 8.48 8.39 19.57
C MET A 183 7.51 9.07 20.54
N LYS A 184 8.00 9.93 21.44
CA LYS A 184 7.14 10.64 22.40
C LYS A 184 6.32 11.73 21.72
N LEU A 185 5.37 12.26 22.51
CA LEU A 185 4.42 13.27 22.02
C LEU A 185 5.12 14.55 21.55
N GLU A 186 6.19 14.97 22.22
CA GLU A 186 6.95 16.16 21.85
C GLU A 186 7.54 16.07 20.45
N ASN A 187 8.23 14.95 20.16
CA ASN A 187 8.77 14.68 18.83
C ASN A 187 7.64 14.52 17.79
N TRP A 188 6.55 13.88 18.17
CA TRP A 188 5.37 13.74 17.29
C TRP A 188 4.81 15.11 16.87
N ILE A 189 4.63 16.02 17.81
CA ILE A 189 4.15 17.39 17.56
C ILE A 189 5.15 18.16 16.70
N SER A 190 6.43 18.13 17.04
CA SER A 190 7.50 18.81 16.30
C SER A 190 7.58 18.35 14.85
N CYS A 191 7.52 17.03 14.62
CA CYS A 191 7.52 16.46 13.26
C CYS A 191 6.34 16.97 12.42
N HIS A 192 5.15 17.16 13.01
CA HIS A 192 4.02 17.74 12.28
C HIS A 192 4.26 19.20 11.91
N ILE A 193 4.80 20.01 12.84
CA ILE A 193 5.14 21.40 12.58
C ILE A 193 6.16 21.49 11.44
N HIS A 194 7.22 20.69 11.49
CA HIS A 194 8.24 20.64 10.44
C HIS A 194 7.66 20.17 9.10
N THR A 195 6.76 19.19 9.12
CA THR A 195 6.07 18.69 7.92
C THR A 195 5.25 19.78 7.25
N TYR A 196 4.44 20.54 8.00
CA TYR A 196 3.66 21.64 7.43
C TYR A 196 4.54 22.72 6.85
N ASN A 197 5.65 23.06 7.51
CA ASN A 197 6.63 24.01 7.00
C ASN A 197 7.29 23.50 5.71
N TYR A 198 7.66 22.22 5.64
CA TYR A 198 8.26 21.60 4.45
C TYR A 198 7.29 21.58 3.27
N PHE A 199 6.03 21.23 3.51
CA PHE A 199 4.99 21.29 2.48
C PHE A 199 4.59 22.72 2.13
N GLY A 200 4.80 23.69 3.01
CA GLY A 200 4.40 25.06 2.80
C GLY A 200 2.89 25.27 2.83
N GLY A 201 2.16 24.40 3.54
CA GLY A 201 0.71 24.43 3.67
C GLY A 201 0.16 23.35 4.59
N VAL A 202 -1.14 23.39 4.86
CA VAL A 202 -1.85 22.48 5.75
C VAL A 202 -2.95 21.74 4.99
N THR A 203 -3.09 20.44 5.22
CA THR A 203 -4.18 19.64 4.68
C THR A 203 -5.43 19.74 5.55
N ARG A 204 -6.62 19.51 4.97
CA ARG A 204 -7.88 19.51 5.71
C ARG A 204 -8.00 18.35 6.68
N LEU A 205 -7.44 17.19 6.31
CA LEU A 205 -7.46 15.97 7.10
C LEU A 205 -6.05 15.52 7.41
N LEU A 206 -5.84 15.10 8.66
CA LEU A 206 -4.64 14.48 9.15
C LEU A 206 -4.98 13.05 9.58
N VAL A 207 -4.38 12.06 8.91
CA VAL A 207 -4.66 10.64 9.11
C VAL A 207 -3.45 9.95 9.73
N PRO A 208 -3.35 9.90 11.06
CA PRO A 208 -2.34 9.09 11.74
C PRO A 208 -2.75 7.61 11.68
N ASP A 209 -1.76 6.71 11.47
CA ASP A 209 -1.99 5.31 11.80
C ASP A 209 -2.19 5.19 13.32
N ASN A 210 -2.86 4.16 13.77
CA ASN A 210 -3.43 3.95 15.12
C ASN A 210 -2.39 4.12 16.26
N LEU A 211 -1.91 5.33 16.44
CA LEU A 211 -0.75 5.67 17.25
C LEU A 211 -1.13 5.96 18.71
N LYS A 212 -0.61 5.15 19.64
CA LYS A 212 -0.79 5.35 21.08
C LYS A 212 -0.31 6.72 21.57
N THR A 213 0.63 7.35 20.87
CA THR A 213 1.20 8.66 21.23
C THR A 213 0.22 9.82 20.97
N GLY A 214 -0.51 9.77 19.85
CA GLY A 214 -1.47 10.82 19.49
C GLY A 214 -2.91 10.53 19.92
N VAL A 215 -3.22 9.25 20.22
CA VAL A 215 -4.57 8.77 20.51
C VAL A 215 -4.58 8.07 21.86
N THR A 216 -5.30 8.62 22.83
CA THR A 216 -5.43 8.05 24.18
C THR A 216 -6.33 6.81 24.18
N LYS A 217 -7.37 6.82 23.35
CA LYS A 217 -8.32 5.72 23.18
C LYS A 217 -8.88 5.71 21.77
N ASN A 218 -8.81 4.58 21.12
CA ASN A 218 -9.46 4.39 19.82
C ASN A 218 -10.30 3.12 19.84
N THR A 219 -11.62 3.29 19.76
CA THR A 219 -12.60 2.21 19.66
C THR A 219 -13.43 2.38 18.40
N ARG A 220 -14.25 1.37 18.05
CA ARG A 220 -15.12 1.45 16.86
C ARG A 220 -16.09 2.65 16.88
N TYR A 221 -16.38 3.20 18.06
CA TYR A 221 -17.40 4.23 18.27
C TYR A 221 -16.85 5.56 18.83
N GLU A 222 -15.61 5.55 19.37
CA GLU A 222 -15.06 6.71 20.05
C GLU A 222 -13.55 6.77 19.90
N THR A 223 -13.04 7.92 19.47
CA THR A 223 -11.62 8.24 19.42
C THR A 223 -11.34 9.37 20.38
N VAL A 224 -10.48 9.15 21.39
CA VAL A 224 -10.04 10.19 22.32
C VAL A 224 -8.61 10.56 21.96
N LEU A 225 -8.44 11.75 21.44
CA LEU A 225 -7.14 12.31 21.09
C LEU A 225 -6.41 12.83 22.34
N ASN A 226 -5.09 12.82 22.28
CA ASN A 226 -4.28 13.57 23.24
C ASN A 226 -4.59 15.06 23.10
N ARG A 227 -4.75 15.79 24.22
CA ARG A 227 -5.13 17.19 24.25
C ARG A 227 -4.20 18.09 23.45
N THR A 228 -2.89 17.91 23.62
CA THR A 228 -1.89 18.69 22.87
C THR A 228 -1.97 18.44 21.37
N TYR A 229 -2.26 17.20 20.96
CA TYR A 229 -2.42 16.86 19.55
C TYR A 229 -3.71 17.45 18.95
N GLN A 230 -4.77 17.46 19.74
CA GLN A 230 -6.01 18.14 19.35
C GLN A 230 -5.81 19.66 19.21
N GLU A 231 -5.09 20.28 20.15
CA GLU A 231 -4.77 21.70 20.12
C GLU A 231 -3.93 22.08 18.90
N LEU A 232 -2.95 21.24 18.52
CA LEU A 232 -2.20 21.39 17.26
C LEU A 232 -3.15 21.39 16.05
N ALA A 233 -4.08 20.43 16.00
CA ALA A 233 -5.01 20.31 14.89
C ALA A 233 -5.95 21.53 14.80
N GLU A 234 -6.45 22.02 15.93
CA GLU A 234 -7.27 23.23 16.00
C GLU A 234 -6.48 24.46 15.55
N TYR A 235 -5.21 24.58 15.97
CA TYR A 235 -4.34 25.69 15.59
C TYR A 235 -4.09 25.75 14.08
N TYR A 236 -3.82 24.61 13.45
CA TYR A 236 -3.59 24.52 12.00
C TYR A 236 -4.88 24.42 11.18
N GLY A 237 -6.05 24.28 11.80
CA GLY A 237 -7.33 24.15 11.11
C GLY A 237 -7.49 22.83 10.36
N THR A 238 -6.83 21.76 10.83
CA THR A 238 -6.93 20.41 10.28
C THR A 238 -7.77 19.50 11.19
N ALA A 239 -8.42 18.49 10.61
CA ALA A 239 -9.17 17.50 11.38
C ALA A 239 -8.40 16.18 11.46
N ILE A 240 -8.15 15.69 12.69
CA ILE A 240 -7.50 14.39 12.90
C ILE A 240 -8.54 13.29 12.72
N VAL A 241 -8.30 12.40 11.76
CA VAL A 241 -9.15 11.24 11.45
C VAL A 241 -8.29 9.96 11.51
N PRO A 242 -8.14 9.36 12.69
CA PRO A 242 -7.34 8.14 12.80
C PRO A 242 -7.87 7.01 11.92
N ALA A 243 -6.97 6.21 11.36
CA ALA A 243 -7.34 5.04 10.55
C ALA A 243 -8.22 4.07 11.37
N ARG A 244 -9.26 3.53 10.74
CA ARG A 244 -10.22 2.65 11.43
C ARG A 244 -9.56 1.34 11.86
N VAL A 245 -9.82 0.95 13.11
CA VAL A 245 -9.39 -0.35 13.64
C VAL A 245 -10.13 -1.48 12.90
N HIS A 246 -9.41 -2.47 12.39
CA HIS A 246 -9.95 -3.66 11.69
C HIS A 246 -10.60 -3.45 10.32
N HIS A 247 -10.29 -2.39 9.58
CA HIS A 247 -10.67 -2.26 8.16
C HIS A 247 -9.42 -2.24 7.25
N PRO A 248 -8.84 -3.42 6.90
CA PRO A 248 -7.64 -3.50 6.05
C PRO A 248 -7.83 -2.91 4.66
N GLN A 249 -9.08 -2.78 4.21
CA GLN A 249 -9.38 -2.24 2.88
C GLN A 249 -9.24 -0.72 2.81
N ASP A 250 -9.47 0.01 3.92
CA ASP A 250 -9.23 1.46 4.00
C ASP A 250 -7.73 1.78 4.02
N LYS A 251 -6.91 0.81 4.49
CA LYS A 251 -5.44 0.91 4.63
C LYS A 251 -4.65 0.57 3.36
N SER A 252 -5.25 -0.08 2.37
CA SER A 252 -4.50 -0.67 1.27
C SER A 252 -3.76 0.35 0.38
N HIS A 253 -4.13 1.63 0.44
CA HIS A 253 -3.47 2.72 -0.27
C HIS A 253 -2.64 3.63 0.66
N ALA A 254 -3.13 3.91 1.88
CA ALA A 254 -2.43 4.67 2.91
C ALA A 254 -1.14 3.96 3.37
N GLU A 255 -1.24 2.67 3.70
CA GLU A 255 -0.06 1.83 3.99
C GLU A 255 0.92 1.76 2.80
N GLY A 256 0.46 1.95 1.56
CA GLY A 256 1.29 1.94 0.37
C GLY A 256 2.25 3.13 0.28
N GLY A 257 1.80 4.35 0.61
CA GLY A 257 2.58 5.58 0.51
C GLY A 257 3.64 5.70 1.60
N VAL A 258 3.22 5.67 2.86
CA VAL A 258 4.10 5.78 4.03
C VAL A 258 5.04 4.58 4.13
N ASN A 259 4.53 3.34 3.99
CA ASN A 259 5.35 2.14 4.02
C ASN A 259 6.35 2.08 2.85
N PHE A 260 5.96 2.54 1.66
CA PHE A 260 6.89 2.61 0.54
C PHE A 260 8.03 3.59 0.83
N ALA A 261 7.71 4.81 1.28
CA ALA A 261 8.69 5.84 1.55
C ALA A 261 9.65 5.43 2.69
N SER A 262 9.12 4.95 3.82
CA SER A 262 9.92 4.49 4.94
C SER A 262 10.82 3.30 4.58
N THR A 263 10.27 2.30 3.88
CA THR A 263 11.05 1.13 3.44
C THR A 263 12.13 1.53 2.45
N TRP A 264 11.84 2.43 1.51
CA TRP A 264 12.81 2.88 0.52
C TRP A 264 13.97 3.65 1.16
N ILE A 265 13.68 4.60 2.06
CA ILE A 265 14.69 5.41 2.77
C ILE A 265 15.56 4.48 3.64
N LEU A 266 14.95 3.66 4.48
CA LEU A 266 15.68 2.77 5.38
C LEU A 266 16.50 1.72 4.63
N ALA A 267 15.97 1.17 3.53
CA ALA A 267 16.71 0.22 2.69
C ALA A 267 17.93 0.87 2.02
N ALA A 268 17.82 2.13 1.59
CA ALA A 268 18.95 2.87 1.01
C ALA A 268 20.06 3.11 2.04
N LEU A 269 19.71 3.29 3.31
CA LEU A 269 20.63 3.58 4.41
C LEU A 269 21.11 2.34 5.19
N ARG A 270 20.63 1.14 4.88
CA ARG A 270 20.86 -0.11 5.63
C ARG A 270 22.32 -0.49 5.88
N SER A 271 23.24 -0.03 5.04
CA SER A 271 24.67 -0.34 5.13
C SER A 271 25.49 0.80 5.75
N ARG A 272 24.83 1.94 6.05
CA ARG A 272 25.49 3.12 6.64
C ARG A 272 25.43 3.01 8.15
N LYS A 273 26.52 3.37 8.82
CA LYS A 273 26.60 3.51 10.28
C LYS A 273 26.52 4.97 10.63
N PHE A 274 25.74 5.30 11.63
CA PHE A 274 25.57 6.66 12.14
C PHE A 274 26.12 6.77 13.55
N PHE A 275 26.72 7.91 13.84
CA PHE A 275 27.31 8.20 15.15
C PHE A 275 26.56 9.32 15.89
N SER A 276 25.62 9.98 15.23
CA SER A 276 24.69 10.91 15.85
C SER A 276 23.34 10.91 15.12
N VAL A 277 22.31 11.46 15.77
CA VAL A 277 20.97 11.63 15.19
C VAL A 277 21.02 12.64 14.04
N GLU A 278 21.82 13.69 14.18
CA GLU A 278 22.01 14.73 13.14
C GLU A 278 22.60 14.12 11.85
N GLU A 279 23.61 13.26 11.99
CA GLU A 279 24.20 12.57 10.84
C GLU A 279 23.17 11.65 10.13
N ALA A 280 22.32 10.99 10.91
CA ALA A 280 21.25 10.18 10.37
C ALA A 280 20.16 11.05 9.69
N GLN A 281 19.86 12.22 10.28
CA GLN A 281 18.90 13.19 9.71
C GLN A 281 19.39 13.73 8.36
N ASP A 282 20.67 14.12 8.26
CA ASP A 282 21.24 14.60 6.99
C ASP A 282 21.17 13.53 5.89
N ALA A 283 21.47 12.28 6.26
CA ALA A 283 21.37 11.17 5.32
C ALA A 283 19.94 10.85 4.90
N VAL A 284 18.97 10.97 5.81
CA VAL A 284 17.55 10.82 5.51
C VAL A 284 17.07 11.95 4.61
N ALA A 285 17.49 13.20 4.89
CA ALA A 285 17.16 14.36 4.07
C ALA A 285 17.65 14.19 2.62
N GLU A 286 18.91 13.72 2.42
CA GLU A 286 19.43 13.40 1.09
C GLU A 286 18.56 12.37 0.36
N LYS A 287 18.19 11.28 1.04
CA LYS A 287 17.36 10.23 0.44
C LYS A 287 15.91 10.66 0.22
N LEU A 288 15.40 11.54 1.06
CA LEU A 288 14.07 12.15 0.88
C LEU A 288 14.01 13.00 -0.39
N GLU A 289 15.01 13.83 -0.65
CA GLU A 289 15.09 14.62 -1.88
C GLU A 289 15.18 13.71 -3.11
N GLU A 290 16.07 12.69 -3.08
CA GLU A 290 16.14 11.68 -4.16
C GLU A 290 14.78 10.98 -4.40
N LEU A 291 14.04 10.66 -3.34
CA LEU A 291 12.72 10.04 -3.44
C LEU A 291 11.72 10.97 -4.10
N ASN A 292 11.68 12.22 -3.69
CA ASN A 292 10.72 13.21 -4.16
C ASN A 292 10.99 13.64 -5.61
N ASP A 293 12.26 13.65 -6.03
CA ASP A 293 12.67 14.04 -7.38
C ASP A 293 12.70 12.85 -8.36
N ARG A 294 12.55 11.63 -7.86
CA ARG A 294 12.55 10.44 -8.69
C ARG A 294 11.27 10.31 -9.52
N ASP A 295 11.43 10.03 -10.83
CA ASP A 295 10.32 9.75 -11.73
C ASP A 295 9.43 8.60 -11.27
N PHE A 296 8.13 8.73 -11.46
CA PHE A 296 7.18 7.66 -11.27
C PHE A 296 7.37 6.54 -12.31
N LYS A 297 7.15 5.30 -11.90
CA LYS A 297 7.21 4.14 -12.81
C LYS A 297 6.01 4.04 -13.77
N LYS A 298 4.85 4.61 -13.40
CA LYS A 298 3.56 4.39 -14.10
C LYS A 298 2.88 5.67 -14.60
N ARG A 299 3.41 6.84 -14.27
CA ARG A 299 2.97 8.15 -14.77
C ARG A 299 4.20 9.01 -15.03
N PRO A 300 4.13 10.03 -15.92
CA PRO A 300 5.22 10.98 -16.12
C PRO A 300 5.45 11.84 -14.87
N GLY A 301 6.64 12.40 -14.77
CA GLY A 301 7.04 13.33 -13.73
C GLY A 301 7.42 12.67 -12.39
N SER A 302 7.81 13.52 -11.46
CA SER A 302 8.23 13.19 -10.09
C SER A 302 7.14 13.50 -9.06
N ARG A 303 7.38 13.13 -7.78
CA ARG A 303 6.47 13.49 -6.68
C ARG A 303 6.46 14.99 -6.44
N ARG A 304 7.62 15.64 -6.56
CA ARG A 304 7.75 17.09 -6.41
C ARG A 304 7.00 17.85 -7.50
N GLU A 305 7.14 17.41 -8.75
CA GLU A 305 6.41 18.02 -9.87
C GLU A 305 4.90 17.86 -9.67
N ALA A 306 4.43 16.65 -9.35
CA ALA A 306 3.02 16.40 -9.08
C ALA A 306 2.49 17.24 -7.90
N TYR A 307 3.29 17.42 -6.85
CA TYR A 307 2.93 18.28 -5.72
C TYR A 307 2.79 19.75 -6.17
N LEU A 308 3.76 20.27 -6.88
CA LEU A 308 3.77 21.67 -7.30
C LEU A 308 2.68 22.01 -8.31
N GLU A 309 2.36 21.08 -9.21
CA GLU A 309 1.41 21.30 -10.30
C GLU A 309 -0.03 20.95 -9.90
N GLU A 310 -0.22 19.91 -9.09
CA GLU A 310 -1.55 19.34 -8.86
C GLU A 310 -2.08 19.55 -7.44
N GLU A 311 -1.23 19.79 -6.41
CA GLU A 311 -1.66 19.69 -5.02
C GLU A 311 -1.42 20.96 -4.18
N LYS A 312 -0.31 21.66 -4.39
CA LYS A 312 0.12 22.80 -3.55
C LYS A 312 -0.92 23.92 -3.45
N GLU A 313 -1.59 24.25 -4.53
CA GLU A 313 -2.58 25.34 -4.59
C GLU A 313 -3.86 25.02 -3.78
N PHE A 314 -4.11 23.74 -3.51
CA PHE A 314 -5.29 23.29 -2.75
C PHE A 314 -5.05 23.17 -1.26
N MET A 315 -3.83 23.34 -0.79
CA MET A 315 -3.50 23.33 0.63
C MET A 315 -3.91 24.64 1.29
N GLN A 316 -4.30 24.55 2.56
CA GLN A 316 -4.56 25.73 3.38
C GLN A 316 -3.27 26.49 3.67
N PRO A 317 -3.28 27.83 3.74
CA PRO A 317 -2.10 28.60 4.08
C PRO A 317 -1.61 28.30 5.50
N LEU A 318 -0.30 28.37 5.71
CA LEU A 318 0.29 28.27 7.03
C LEU A 318 -0.14 29.48 7.90
N PRO A 319 -0.34 29.28 9.22
CA PRO A 319 -0.41 30.37 10.17
C PRO A 319 0.86 31.24 10.10
N SER A 320 0.74 32.52 10.47
CA SER A 320 1.86 33.46 10.47
C SER A 320 3.02 33.05 11.40
N GLU A 321 2.67 32.33 12.46
CA GLU A 321 3.64 31.81 13.41
C GLU A 321 3.48 30.30 13.56
N PRO A 322 4.54 29.54 13.85
CA PRO A 322 4.43 28.10 14.11
C PRO A 322 3.69 27.83 15.43
N TYR A 323 3.03 26.67 15.52
CA TYR A 323 2.42 26.22 16.78
C TYR A 323 3.48 26.05 17.87
N GLU A 324 3.21 26.67 19.02
CA GLU A 324 4.06 26.52 20.21
C GLU A 324 3.55 25.33 21.04
N SER A 325 4.37 24.27 21.07
CA SER A 325 4.03 23.06 21.82
C SER A 325 3.91 23.35 23.31
N ALA A 326 2.92 22.74 23.95
CA ALA A 326 2.66 22.95 25.37
C ALA A 326 2.50 21.62 26.11
N ILE A 327 2.95 21.64 27.36
CA ILE A 327 2.71 20.56 28.31
C ILE A 327 1.49 20.95 29.16
N TRP A 328 0.51 20.04 29.23
CA TRP A 328 -0.68 20.23 30.02
C TRP A 328 -0.60 19.48 31.36
N SER A 329 -0.85 20.23 32.44
CA SER A 329 -1.08 19.67 33.78
C SER A 329 -2.55 19.87 34.16
N PRO A 330 -3.40 18.84 34.01
CA PRO A 330 -4.84 18.96 34.24
C PRO A 330 -5.18 18.90 35.75
N ASP A 331 -6.39 19.40 36.07
CA ASP A 331 -7.04 19.24 37.39
C ASP A 331 -6.19 19.73 38.60
N LEU A 332 -5.35 20.74 38.43
CA LEU A 332 -4.58 21.31 39.52
C LEU A 332 -5.47 22.15 40.42
N LYS A 333 -5.53 21.86 41.73
CA LYS A 333 -6.30 22.61 42.69
C LYS A 333 -5.57 23.90 43.03
N VAL A 334 -6.31 25.02 42.95
CA VAL A 334 -5.80 26.32 43.36
C VAL A 334 -5.76 26.40 44.89
N GLY A 335 -4.57 26.69 45.43
CA GLY A 335 -4.36 26.87 46.87
C GLY A 335 -4.99 28.16 47.41
N ASN A 336 -5.10 28.25 48.75
CA ASN A 336 -5.57 29.46 49.41
C ASN A 336 -4.62 30.66 49.20
N ASP A 337 -3.43 30.41 48.75
CA ASP A 337 -2.38 31.36 48.36
C ASP A 337 -2.47 31.80 46.90
N TYR A 338 -3.60 31.45 46.22
CA TYR A 338 -3.83 31.67 44.78
C TYR A 338 -2.70 31.21 43.88
N LEU A 339 -2.03 30.14 44.30
CA LEU A 339 -0.99 29.50 43.51
C LEU A 339 -1.41 28.11 43.06
N VAL A 340 -0.96 27.73 41.87
CA VAL A 340 -0.94 26.34 41.37
C VAL A 340 0.49 25.90 41.16
N SER A 341 0.76 24.61 41.33
CA SER A 341 2.10 24.05 41.16
C SER A 341 2.08 22.93 40.16
N ASP A 342 3.07 22.89 39.27
CA ASP A 342 3.39 21.75 38.39
C ASP A 342 4.29 20.70 39.07
N GLY A 343 4.63 20.89 40.35
CA GLY A 343 5.56 20.08 41.11
C GLY A 343 6.97 20.67 41.19
N MET A 344 7.38 21.52 40.26
CA MET A 344 8.66 22.24 40.26
C MET A 344 8.45 23.75 40.55
N ASN A 345 7.52 24.35 39.88
CA ASN A 345 7.26 25.79 39.94
C ASN A 345 5.86 26.08 40.47
N LYS A 346 5.66 27.34 40.93
CA LYS A 346 4.35 27.85 41.33
C LYS A 346 3.95 29.04 40.45
N TYR A 347 2.71 29.02 40.02
CA TYR A 347 2.14 30.05 39.13
C TYR A 347 0.97 30.70 39.80
N SER A 348 0.93 32.03 39.77
CA SER A 348 -0.20 32.81 40.33
C SER A 348 -1.39 32.73 39.40
N VAL A 349 -2.57 32.59 39.98
CA VAL A 349 -3.84 32.60 39.27
C VAL A 349 -4.78 33.63 39.91
N PRO A 350 -5.86 34.09 39.23
CA PRO A 350 -6.83 34.97 39.82
C PRO A 350 -7.39 34.40 41.12
N TYR A 351 -7.58 35.28 42.11
CA TYR A 351 -7.99 34.91 43.50
C TYR A 351 -9.38 34.30 43.56
N ASP A 352 -10.24 34.60 42.62
CA ASP A 352 -11.61 34.06 42.46
C ASP A 352 -11.63 32.58 42.11
N LEU A 353 -10.50 32.03 41.69
CA LEU A 353 -10.34 30.61 41.38
C LEU A 353 -9.87 29.79 42.61
N ILE A 354 -9.72 30.37 43.78
CA ILE A 354 -9.32 29.65 45.01
C ILE A 354 -10.27 28.49 45.28
N GLY A 355 -9.69 27.30 45.43
CA GLY A 355 -10.43 26.05 45.66
C GLY A 355 -10.95 25.35 44.40
N GLU A 356 -10.95 26.03 43.26
CA GLU A 356 -11.32 25.47 41.95
C GLU A 356 -10.18 24.64 41.38
N LYS A 357 -10.54 23.79 40.40
CA LYS A 357 -9.57 23.03 39.60
C LYS A 357 -9.31 23.77 38.31
N VAL A 358 -8.05 23.97 38.00
CA VAL A 358 -7.58 24.60 36.76
C VAL A 358 -6.67 23.70 35.98
N ASN A 359 -6.58 23.92 34.69
CA ASN A 359 -5.61 23.27 33.83
C ASN A 359 -4.45 24.24 33.56
N LEU A 360 -3.23 23.81 33.83
CA LEU A 360 -2.04 24.60 33.55
C LEU A 360 -1.47 24.20 32.18
N ARG A 361 -1.28 25.21 31.33
CA ARG A 361 -0.61 25.09 30.02
C ARG A 361 0.76 25.74 30.10
N LEU A 362 1.81 24.95 29.94
CA LEU A 362 3.21 25.40 29.94
C LEU A 362 3.76 25.34 28.52
N THR A 363 4.31 26.45 28.03
CA THR A 363 5.00 26.57 26.74
C THR A 363 6.49 26.78 26.95
#